data_4b1162af08fe1251c451f38d9b405039
#
_entry.id   4b1162af08fe1251c451f38d9b405039
#
_cell.length_a   1.000
_cell.length_b   1.000
_cell.length_c   1.000
_cell.angle_alpha   90.00
_cell.angle_beta   90.00
_cell.angle_gamma   90.00
#
_symmetry.space_group_name_H-M   'P 1'
#
loop_
_entity.id
_entity.type
_entity.pdbx_description
1 polymer ?
#
loop_
_entity_poly.entity_id
_entity_poly.type
_entity_poly.pdbx_seq_one_letter_code
_entity_poly.pdbx_strand_id
1 'polypeptide(L)'
;MAHEELPILELRNLCKTYELKGHRTVDALKAVHLELYPGECLGIVGESGSGKSTLARCVTHLERVTSGQIRYRQQDITRLNGKALRQQRKQIQMVFQEPSAIFNPRMKIGAFIREPLINYKIMKGQQAEQEVLRLLGRVGLSATTADKYPHELSGGEQQRAVIARAIGVEPDIILFDEATSALDVSIQQQILELLVELRKETGISSIFISHDLAVVQQVSDRIAVMYQGEVVEVVESSQLTSSANHPYTRSLMASVLSVREMKHKVQAQKQEAEQEQEQEQEKVEVLQESLSG
;
A
#
# COMPACT_ATOMS: atom_id res chain seq x y z
N MET A 1 -18.18 -16.26 -0.82
CA MET A 1 -17.92 -17.73 -0.89
C MET A 1 -17.04 -18.07 0.30
N ALA A 2 -17.34 -19.13 1.07
CA ALA A 2 -16.42 -19.56 2.12
C ALA A 2 -15.14 -20.07 1.45
N HIS A 3 -13.98 -19.52 1.81
CA HIS A 3 -12.71 -20.04 1.37
C HIS A 3 -12.55 -21.47 1.90
N GLU A 4 -12.39 -22.45 1.04
CA GLU A 4 -12.00 -23.83 1.43
C GLU A 4 -10.53 -23.89 1.89
N GLU A 5 -9.74 -22.84 1.58
CA GLU A 5 -8.33 -22.74 1.94
C GLU A 5 -8.14 -22.12 3.32
N LEU A 6 -7.12 -22.63 4.03
CA LEU A 6 -6.73 -22.08 5.34
C LEU A 6 -6.05 -20.70 5.14
N PRO A 7 -6.30 -19.71 6.02
CA PRO A 7 -5.68 -18.40 5.93
C PRO A 7 -4.15 -18.51 6.09
N ILE A 8 -3.42 -17.75 5.26
CA ILE A 8 -1.97 -17.62 5.35
C ILE A 8 -1.55 -16.78 6.57
N LEU A 9 -2.36 -15.76 6.91
CA LEU A 9 -2.21 -14.94 8.11
C LEU A 9 -3.55 -14.84 8.83
N GLU A 10 -3.51 -15.01 10.15
CA GLU A 10 -4.70 -14.92 11.01
C GLU A 10 -4.38 -14.12 12.26
N LEU A 11 -5.21 -13.15 12.56
CA LEU A 11 -5.16 -12.34 13.78
C LEU A 11 -6.33 -12.75 14.68
N ARG A 12 -6.05 -13.13 15.92
CA ARG A 12 -7.05 -13.58 16.89
C ARG A 12 -7.04 -12.71 18.12
N ASN A 13 -8.11 -11.98 18.37
CA ASN A 13 -8.30 -11.10 19.53
C ASN A 13 -7.08 -10.17 19.73
N LEU A 14 -6.52 -9.61 18.65
CA LEU A 14 -5.30 -8.84 18.71
C LEU A 14 -5.55 -7.50 19.36
N CYS A 15 -4.83 -7.23 20.48
CA CYS A 15 -4.91 -5.97 21.21
C CYS A 15 -3.55 -5.28 21.26
N LYS A 16 -3.57 -3.95 21.15
CA LYS A 16 -2.39 -3.11 21.40
C LYS A 16 -2.80 -1.89 22.18
N THR A 17 -2.23 -1.77 23.38
CA THR A 17 -2.37 -0.61 24.25
C THR A 17 -1.03 0.11 24.34
N TYR A 18 -1.02 1.41 24.19
CA TYR A 18 0.14 2.27 24.44
C TYR A 18 0.00 2.99 25.78
N GLU A 19 1.06 2.97 26.56
CA GLU A 19 1.16 3.77 27.77
C GLU A 19 1.72 5.15 27.43
N LEU A 20 0.98 6.18 27.77
CA LEU A 20 1.38 7.58 27.59
C LEU A 20 1.91 8.15 28.91
N LYS A 21 2.65 9.27 28.82
CA LYS A 21 3.10 10.00 30.02
C LYS A 21 1.90 10.36 30.89
N GLY A 22 2.02 10.13 32.21
CA GLY A 22 0.96 10.43 33.18
C GLY A 22 -0.07 9.31 33.35
N HIS A 23 0.33 8.04 33.19
CA HIS A 23 -0.50 6.85 33.39
C HIS A 23 -1.78 6.79 32.52
N ARG A 24 -1.82 7.55 31.42
CA ARG A 24 -2.89 7.43 30.43
C ARG A 24 -2.57 6.30 29.47
N THR A 25 -3.58 5.54 29.11
CA THR A 25 -3.46 4.48 28.10
C THR A 25 -4.30 4.80 26.88
N VAL A 26 -3.83 4.34 25.72
CA VAL A 26 -4.59 4.41 24.45
C VAL A 26 -4.64 3.02 23.86
N ASP A 27 -5.85 2.50 23.69
CA ASP A 27 -6.10 1.22 23.04
C ASP A 27 -6.14 1.45 21.54
N ALA A 28 -5.00 1.18 20.88
CA ALA A 28 -4.86 1.35 19.43
C ALA A 28 -5.46 0.18 18.64
N LEU A 29 -5.48 -1.02 19.24
CA LEU A 29 -6.17 -2.21 18.71
C LEU A 29 -6.99 -2.87 19.81
N LYS A 30 -8.25 -3.23 19.52
CA LYS A 30 -9.21 -3.80 20.45
C LYS A 30 -9.78 -5.09 19.87
N ALA A 31 -9.27 -6.22 20.36
CA ALA A 31 -9.73 -7.56 19.99
C ALA A 31 -9.88 -7.78 18.47
N VAL A 32 -8.93 -7.30 17.67
CA VAL A 32 -8.99 -7.39 16.21
C VAL A 32 -8.92 -8.84 15.76
N HIS A 33 -9.90 -9.23 14.93
CA HIS A 33 -9.93 -10.49 14.19
C HIS A 33 -9.79 -10.18 12.70
N LEU A 34 -8.86 -10.86 12.02
CA LEU A 34 -8.64 -10.66 10.59
C LEU A 34 -7.99 -11.91 10.00
N GLU A 35 -8.37 -12.24 8.77
CA GLU A 35 -7.80 -13.35 8.01
C GLU A 35 -7.38 -12.86 6.63
N LEU A 36 -6.19 -13.26 6.20
CA LEU A 36 -5.68 -13.08 4.85
C LEU A 36 -5.47 -14.46 4.23
N TYR A 37 -5.96 -14.64 3.02
CA TYR A 37 -5.84 -15.90 2.30
C TYR A 37 -4.68 -15.90 1.29
N PRO A 38 -4.20 -17.08 0.86
CA PRO A 38 -3.13 -17.15 -0.15
C PRO A 38 -3.51 -16.42 -1.44
N GLY A 39 -2.60 -15.58 -1.96
CA GLY A 39 -2.80 -14.80 -3.19
C GLY A 39 -3.81 -13.65 -3.09
N GLU A 40 -4.45 -13.46 -1.93
CA GLU A 40 -5.42 -12.39 -1.69
C GLU A 40 -4.72 -11.03 -1.50
N CYS A 41 -5.39 -9.96 -1.94
CA CYS A 41 -5.14 -8.60 -1.48
C CYS A 41 -6.28 -8.16 -0.55
N LEU A 42 -5.99 -8.04 0.74
CA LEU A 42 -6.92 -7.52 1.73
C LEU A 42 -6.70 -6.02 1.91
N GLY A 43 -7.69 -5.22 1.55
CA GLY A 43 -7.70 -3.79 1.81
C GLY A 43 -8.03 -3.48 3.26
N ILE A 44 -7.38 -2.48 3.84
CA ILE A 44 -7.74 -1.96 5.17
C ILE A 44 -7.97 -0.45 5.05
N VAL A 45 -9.17 -0.02 5.38
CA VAL A 45 -9.58 1.39 5.34
C VAL A 45 -10.08 1.88 6.68
N GLY A 46 -10.08 3.19 6.88
CA GLY A 46 -10.58 3.86 8.07
C GLY A 46 -9.93 5.23 8.25
N GLU A 47 -10.47 6.06 9.14
CA GLU A 47 -9.91 7.37 9.44
C GLU A 47 -8.50 7.33 10.02
N SER A 48 -7.82 8.49 10.02
CA SER A 48 -6.54 8.64 10.73
C SER A 48 -6.73 8.31 12.22
N GLY A 49 -5.81 7.54 12.79
CA GLY A 49 -5.91 7.11 14.18
C GLY A 49 -6.82 5.89 14.42
N SER A 50 -7.43 5.27 13.40
CA SER A 50 -8.26 4.06 13.57
C SER A 50 -7.47 2.78 13.93
N GLY A 51 -6.13 2.83 13.92
CA GLY A 51 -5.28 1.69 14.30
C GLY A 51 -4.58 0.96 13.14
N LYS A 52 -4.82 1.33 11.87
CA LYS A 52 -4.30 0.63 10.67
C LYS A 52 -2.79 0.43 10.67
N SER A 53 -2.02 1.50 10.83
CA SER A 53 -0.54 1.42 10.86
C SER A 53 -0.03 0.69 12.10
N THR A 54 -0.76 0.76 13.24
CA THR A 54 -0.45 -0.04 14.42
C THR A 54 -0.63 -1.53 14.13
N LEU A 55 -1.71 -1.91 13.43
CA LEU A 55 -1.93 -3.28 12.99
C LEU A 55 -0.77 -3.77 12.12
N ALA A 56 -0.39 -3.01 11.08
CA ALA A 56 0.72 -3.35 10.20
C ALA A 56 2.04 -3.54 10.96
N ARG A 57 2.34 -2.63 11.91
CA ARG A 57 3.54 -2.73 12.75
C ARG A 57 3.52 -3.94 13.69
N CYS A 58 2.36 -4.31 14.21
CA CYS A 58 2.21 -5.52 15.03
C CYS A 58 2.43 -6.79 14.18
N VAL A 59 1.83 -6.88 12.99
CA VAL A 59 1.96 -8.03 12.09
C VAL A 59 3.40 -8.23 11.64
N THR A 60 4.13 -7.14 11.39
CA THR A 60 5.55 -7.17 10.97
C THR A 60 6.54 -7.23 12.13
N HIS A 61 6.06 -7.35 13.35
CA HIS A 61 6.88 -7.37 14.58
C HIS A 61 7.77 -6.12 14.76
N LEU A 62 7.35 -4.98 14.24
CA LEU A 62 7.93 -3.68 14.56
C LEU A 62 7.41 -3.17 15.91
N GLU A 63 6.18 -3.58 16.27
CA GLU A 63 5.55 -3.34 17.56
C GLU A 63 5.14 -4.66 18.20
N ARG A 64 5.27 -4.74 19.53
CA ARG A 64 4.77 -5.89 20.29
C ARG A 64 3.30 -5.71 20.58
N VAL A 65 2.52 -6.76 20.43
CA VAL A 65 1.12 -6.80 20.84
C VAL A 65 0.99 -6.84 22.37
N THR A 66 -0.09 -6.31 22.90
CA THR A 66 -0.41 -6.39 24.32
C THR A 66 -1.01 -7.75 24.66
N SER A 67 -1.95 -8.23 23.84
CA SER A 67 -2.56 -9.57 23.97
C SER A 67 -3.08 -10.05 22.61
N GLY A 68 -3.60 -11.26 22.56
CA GLY A 68 -4.05 -11.92 21.34
C GLY A 68 -2.95 -12.71 20.64
N GLN A 69 -3.23 -13.17 19.44
CA GLN A 69 -2.34 -14.04 18.66
C GLN A 69 -2.23 -13.58 17.21
N ILE A 70 -1.03 -13.72 16.65
CA ILE A 70 -0.74 -13.61 15.22
C ILE A 70 -0.30 -14.99 14.76
N ARG A 71 -1.02 -15.57 13.80
CA ARG A 71 -0.69 -16.87 13.22
C ARG A 71 -0.32 -16.71 11.74
N TYR A 72 0.78 -17.28 11.35
CA TYR A 72 1.23 -17.35 9.97
C TYR A 72 1.39 -18.80 9.57
N ARG A 73 0.76 -19.23 8.47
CA ARG A 73 0.69 -20.64 8.03
C ARG A 73 0.35 -21.57 9.20
N GLN A 74 -0.68 -21.22 9.97
CA GLN A 74 -1.18 -21.94 11.15
C GLN A 74 -0.21 -22.01 12.35
N GLN A 75 0.97 -21.42 12.28
CA GLN A 75 1.93 -21.34 13.38
C GLN A 75 1.80 -20.02 14.14
N ASP A 76 1.83 -20.06 15.46
CA ASP A 76 1.84 -18.85 16.30
C ASP A 76 3.19 -18.14 16.18
N ILE A 77 3.15 -16.92 15.67
CA ILE A 77 4.32 -16.06 15.51
C ILE A 77 4.31 -14.86 16.44
N THR A 78 3.38 -14.78 17.40
CA THR A 78 3.11 -13.60 18.22
C THR A 78 4.34 -13.07 18.97
N ARG A 79 5.20 -13.96 19.45
CA ARG A 79 6.34 -13.60 20.33
C ARG A 79 7.68 -14.15 19.82
N LEU A 80 7.94 -13.96 18.53
CA LEU A 80 9.21 -14.39 17.96
C LEU A 80 10.37 -13.48 18.39
N ASN A 81 11.57 -14.05 18.46
CA ASN A 81 12.81 -13.33 18.69
C ASN A 81 13.98 -13.97 17.92
N GLY A 82 15.12 -13.28 17.90
CA GLY A 82 16.37 -13.77 17.33
C GLY A 82 16.25 -14.30 15.90
N LYS A 83 16.68 -15.54 15.70
CA LYS A 83 16.71 -16.18 14.35
C LYS A 83 15.29 -16.40 13.79
N ALA A 84 14.33 -16.80 14.63
CA ALA A 84 12.95 -17.02 14.20
C ALA A 84 12.29 -15.73 13.71
N LEU A 85 12.44 -14.62 14.45
CA LEU A 85 11.96 -13.31 14.02
C LEU A 85 12.62 -12.86 12.70
N ARG A 86 13.93 -13.08 12.54
CA ARG A 86 14.64 -12.74 11.30
C ARG A 86 14.08 -13.53 10.11
N GLN A 87 13.80 -14.82 10.30
CA GLN A 87 13.20 -15.66 9.26
C GLN A 87 11.78 -15.20 8.93
N GLN A 88 10.99 -14.84 9.95
CA GLN A 88 9.64 -14.34 9.76
C GLN A 88 9.62 -13.02 8.99
N ARG A 89 10.54 -12.10 9.28
CA ARG A 89 10.69 -10.84 8.55
C ARG A 89 11.10 -10.99 7.09
N LYS A 90 11.67 -12.15 6.69
CA LYS A 90 11.88 -12.47 5.29
C LYS A 90 10.53 -12.77 4.61
N GLN A 91 9.63 -13.48 5.28
CA GLN A 91 8.36 -13.94 4.73
C GLN A 91 7.27 -12.86 4.73
N ILE A 92 7.33 -11.92 5.67
CA ILE A 92 6.39 -10.81 5.79
C ILE A 92 7.16 -9.51 5.66
N GLN A 93 7.01 -8.83 4.52
CA GLN A 93 7.66 -7.55 4.23
C GLN A 93 6.71 -6.39 4.43
N MET A 94 7.26 -5.19 4.62
CA MET A 94 6.48 -3.95 4.76
C MET A 94 7.04 -2.85 3.86
N VAL A 95 6.16 -2.19 3.14
CA VAL A 95 6.42 -0.98 2.36
C VAL A 95 5.74 0.17 3.09
N PHE A 96 6.53 1.16 3.48
CA PHE A 96 6.11 2.29 4.30
C PHE A 96 5.58 3.45 3.47
N GLN A 97 4.85 4.35 4.12
CA GLN A 97 4.25 5.56 3.56
C GLN A 97 5.29 6.50 2.93
N GLU A 98 6.41 6.74 3.62
CA GLU A 98 7.46 7.63 3.16
C GLU A 98 8.71 6.84 2.74
N PRO A 99 8.92 6.59 1.44
CA PRO A 99 10.07 5.84 0.97
C PRO A 99 11.40 6.52 1.30
N SER A 100 11.44 7.86 1.32
CA SER A 100 12.64 8.63 1.65
C SER A 100 13.19 8.35 3.05
N ALA A 101 12.32 8.01 4.01
CA ALA A 101 12.72 7.76 5.39
C ALA A 101 13.51 6.46 5.59
N ILE A 102 13.42 5.52 4.65
CA ILE A 102 14.09 4.21 4.74
C ILE A 102 15.42 4.15 3.97
N PHE A 103 15.69 5.11 3.09
CA PHE A 103 16.93 5.16 2.36
C PHE A 103 18.08 5.70 3.21
N ASN A 104 19.24 5.05 3.08
CA ASN A 104 20.48 5.71 3.46
C ASN A 104 20.90 6.65 2.30
N PRO A 105 20.96 7.98 2.51
CA PRO A 105 21.25 8.93 1.41
C PRO A 105 22.63 8.76 0.77
N ARG A 106 23.53 8.04 1.43
CA ARG A 106 24.88 7.73 0.92
C ARG A 106 24.98 6.36 0.24
N MET A 107 23.87 5.63 0.13
CA MET A 107 23.83 4.30 -0.47
C MET A 107 23.19 4.38 -1.85
N LYS A 108 23.82 3.78 -2.87
CA LYS A 108 23.23 3.64 -4.20
C LYS A 108 22.03 2.71 -4.16
N ILE A 109 21.07 2.93 -5.06
CA ILE A 109 19.84 2.14 -5.16
C ILE A 109 20.12 0.66 -5.38
N GLY A 110 21.07 0.31 -6.24
CA GLY A 110 21.46 -1.09 -6.43
C GLY A 110 21.96 -1.76 -5.15
N ALA A 111 22.75 -1.04 -4.33
CA ALA A 111 23.21 -1.55 -3.04
C ALA A 111 22.05 -1.69 -2.04
N PHE A 112 21.11 -0.76 -2.03
CA PHE A 112 19.90 -0.79 -1.21
C PHE A 112 19.01 -2.02 -1.51
N ILE A 113 18.79 -2.32 -2.79
CA ILE A 113 18.00 -3.49 -3.22
C ILE A 113 18.76 -4.79 -2.94
N ARG A 114 20.09 -4.80 -3.14
CA ARG A 114 20.97 -5.97 -2.95
C ARG A 114 21.12 -6.39 -1.49
N GLU A 115 21.07 -5.42 -0.55
CA GLU A 115 21.35 -5.65 0.87
C GLU A 115 20.57 -6.83 1.47
N PRO A 116 19.22 -6.95 1.33
CA PRO A 116 18.48 -8.08 1.89
C PRO A 116 18.83 -9.41 1.22
N LEU A 117 19.16 -9.44 -0.08
CA LEU A 117 19.56 -10.65 -0.78
C LEU A 117 20.80 -11.28 -0.13
N ILE A 118 21.77 -10.43 0.22
CA ILE A 118 23.01 -10.86 0.91
C ILE A 118 22.73 -11.21 2.37
N ASN A 119 22.00 -10.35 3.07
CA ASN A 119 21.73 -10.51 4.51
C ASN A 119 20.95 -11.79 4.81
N TYR A 120 19.96 -12.14 3.99
CA TYR A 120 19.22 -13.38 4.12
C TYR A 120 19.92 -14.58 3.45
N LYS A 121 21.12 -14.37 2.87
CA LYS A 121 21.93 -15.39 2.19
C LYS A 121 21.19 -16.04 1.01
N ILE A 122 20.37 -15.30 0.30
CA ILE A 122 19.63 -15.75 -0.88
C ILE A 122 20.61 -15.86 -2.06
N MET A 123 21.37 -14.79 -2.31
CA MET A 123 22.33 -14.68 -3.41
C MET A 123 23.60 -13.96 -2.96
N LYS A 124 24.70 -14.10 -3.74
CA LYS A 124 25.98 -13.46 -3.44
C LYS A 124 26.65 -12.97 -4.73
N GLY A 125 27.56 -12.02 -4.59
CA GLY A 125 28.42 -11.53 -5.68
C GLY A 125 27.63 -11.16 -6.93
N GLN A 126 28.11 -11.59 -8.09
CA GLN A 126 27.55 -11.25 -9.40
C GLN A 126 26.09 -11.69 -9.57
N GLN A 127 25.68 -12.80 -8.95
CA GLN A 127 24.26 -13.24 -8.99
C GLN A 127 23.32 -12.23 -8.33
N ALA A 128 23.75 -11.67 -7.18
CA ALA A 128 22.93 -10.64 -6.51
C ALA A 128 22.89 -9.33 -7.32
N GLU A 129 23.92 -9.01 -8.08
CA GLU A 129 23.94 -7.83 -8.98
C GLU A 129 22.99 -8.03 -10.17
N GLN A 130 23.02 -9.18 -10.80
CA GLN A 130 22.10 -9.51 -11.89
C GLN A 130 20.64 -9.51 -11.41
N GLU A 131 20.38 -10.04 -10.21
CA GLU A 131 19.06 -10.02 -9.62
C GLU A 131 18.56 -8.59 -9.34
N VAL A 132 19.43 -7.68 -8.89
CA VAL A 132 19.07 -6.27 -8.74
C VAL A 132 18.59 -5.67 -10.06
N LEU A 133 19.29 -5.94 -11.17
CA LEU A 133 18.89 -5.42 -12.49
C LEU A 133 17.54 -6.01 -12.93
N ARG A 134 17.33 -7.31 -12.68
CA ARG A 134 16.05 -7.97 -12.95
C ARG A 134 14.91 -7.36 -12.13
N LEU A 135 15.14 -7.11 -10.84
CA LEU A 135 14.15 -6.50 -9.93
C LEU A 135 13.82 -5.06 -10.35
N LEU A 136 14.82 -4.27 -10.75
CA LEU A 136 14.58 -2.93 -11.29
C LEU A 136 13.68 -2.99 -12.53
N GLY A 137 13.96 -3.88 -13.47
CA GLY A 137 13.12 -4.09 -14.66
C GLY A 137 11.68 -4.48 -14.30
N ARG A 138 11.49 -5.36 -13.31
CA ARG A 138 10.15 -5.80 -12.84
C ARG A 138 9.30 -4.66 -12.28
N VAL A 139 9.92 -3.65 -11.70
CA VAL A 139 9.18 -2.48 -11.20
C VAL A 139 9.19 -1.31 -12.19
N GLY A 140 9.61 -1.54 -13.45
CA GLY A 140 9.61 -0.52 -14.50
C GLY A 140 10.70 0.55 -14.32
N LEU A 141 11.81 0.23 -13.64
CA LEU A 141 12.98 1.10 -13.53
C LEU A 141 14.10 0.67 -14.48
N SER A 142 14.84 1.67 -15.02
CA SER A 142 16.01 1.41 -15.85
C SER A 142 17.13 0.75 -15.05
N ALA A 143 17.94 -0.10 -15.69
CA ALA A 143 19.14 -0.67 -15.11
C ALA A 143 20.12 0.39 -14.59
N THR A 144 20.18 1.56 -15.24
CA THR A 144 21.03 2.69 -14.80
C THR A 144 20.64 3.25 -13.43
N THR A 145 19.41 3.00 -12.98
CA THR A 145 18.92 3.39 -11.65
C THR A 145 19.73 2.72 -10.52
N ALA A 146 20.33 1.56 -10.77
CA ALA A 146 21.21 0.90 -9.79
C ALA A 146 22.34 1.78 -9.29
N ASP A 147 22.88 2.65 -10.15
CA ASP A 147 24.02 3.52 -9.85
C ASP A 147 23.64 4.87 -9.26
N LYS A 148 22.35 5.23 -9.27
CA LYS A 148 21.83 6.48 -8.72
C LYS A 148 21.74 6.43 -7.19
N TYR A 149 21.76 7.60 -6.58
CA TYR A 149 21.45 7.81 -5.17
C TYR A 149 19.96 8.16 -4.98
N PRO A 150 19.39 7.99 -3.77
CA PRO A 150 17.97 8.24 -3.54
C PRO A 150 17.49 9.66 -3.93
N HIS A 151 18.32 10.68 -3.71
CA HIS A 151 17.99 12.07 -4.03
C HIS A 151 17.96 12.37 -5.54
N GLU A 152 18.46 11.46 -6.40
CA GLU A 152 18.40 11.56 -7.86
C GLU A 152 17.14 10.91 -8.45
N LEU A 153 16.25 10.36 -7.60
CA LEU A 153 15.02 9.70 -7.99
C LEU A 153 13.80 10.56 -7.64
N SER A 154 12.79 10.54 -8.50
CA SER A 154 11.44 11.02 -8.18
C SER A 154 10.80 10.17 -7.07
N GLY A 155 9.76 10.69 -6.39
CA GLY A 155 9.03 9.94 -5.36
C GLY A 155 8.48 8.60 -5.83
N GLY A 156 7.96 8.56 -7.06
CA GLY A 156 7.47 7.31 -7.67
C GLY A 156 8.59 6.32 -7.97
N GLU A 157 9.76 6.78 -8.45
CA GLU A 157 10.92 5.91 -8.64
C GLU A 157 11.47 5.37 -7.31
N GLN A 158 11.50 6.21 -6.26
CA GLN A 158 11.86 5.77 -4.91
C GLN A 158 10.90 4.68 -4.42
N GLN A 159 9.60 4.86 -4.59
CA GLN A 159 8.59 3.88 -4.21
C GLN A 159 8.78 2.56 -4.96
N ARG A 160 9.01 2.61 -6.27
CA ARG A 160 9.32 1.42 -7.09
C ARG A 160 10.58 0.71 -6.60
N ALA A 161 11.64 1.44 -6.22
CA ALA A 161 12.86 0.85 -5.68
C ALA A 161 12.62 0.16 -4.32
N VAL A 162 11.76 0.72 -3.47
CA VAL A 162 11.35 0.09 -2.20
C VAL A 162 10.55 -1.19 -2.46
N ILE A 163 9.63 -1.18 -3.42
CA ILE A 163 8.88 -2.38 -3.84
C ILE A 163 9.84 -3.44 -4.39
N ALA A 164 10.80 -3.06 -5.26
CA ALA A 164 11.83 -3.97 -5.78
C ALA A 164 12.62 -4.66 -4.66
N ARG A 165 13.02 -3.91 -3.63
CA ARG A 165 13.68 -4.44 -2.45
C ARG A 165 12.80 -5.44 -1.70
N ALA A 166 11.52 -5.13 -1.52
CA ALA A 166 10.59 -5.99 -0.79
C ALA A 166 10.33 -7.32 -1.51
N ILE A 167 10.10 -7.29 -2.83
CA ILE A 167 9.85 -8.51 -3.62
C ILE A 167 11.11 -9.35 -3.84
N GLY A 168 12.30 -8.76 -3.75
CA GLY A 168 13.58 -9.45 -3.98
C GLY A 168 13.87 -10.57 -2.99
N VAL A 169 13.27 -10.57 -1.82
CA VAL A 169 13.41 -11.67 -0.84
C VAL A 169 12.38 -12.77 -1.01
N GLU A 170 11.51 -12.66 -2.04
CA GLU A 170 10.43 -13.60 -2.33
C GLU A 170 9.55 -13.83 -1.09
N PRO A 171 8.89 -12.79 -0.57
CA PRO A 171 8.04 -12.91 0.60
C PRO A 171 6.71 -13.58 0.25
N ASP A 172 6.08 -14.19 1.25
CA ASP A 172 4.70 -14.70 1.11
C ASP A 172 3.65 -13.57 1.24
N ILE A 173 3.99 -12.55 2.04
CA ILE A 173 3.08 -11.44 2.35
C ILE A 173 3.81 -10.09 2.27
N ILE A 174 3.17 -9.10 1.63
CA ILE A 174 3.63 -7.71 1.65
C ILE A 174 2.52 -6.83 2.24
N LEU A 175 2.87 -6.05 3.26
CA LEU A 175 2.00 -4.99 3.78
C LEU A 175 2.41 -3.64 3.16
N PHE A 176 1.45 -2.94 2.59
CA PHE A 176 1.59 -1.59 2.07
C PHE A 176 0.88 -0.63 3.03
N ASP A 177 1.65 0.14 3.82
CA ASP A 177 1.09 1.10 4.78
C ASP A 177 1.12 2.49 4.17
N GLU A 178 -0.02 2.93 3.63
CA GLU A 178 -0.22 4.20 2.91
C GLU A 178 0.83 4.46 1.81
N ALA A 179 1.29 3.41 1.16
CA ALA A 179 2.45 3.40 0.25
C ALA A 179 2.28 4.27 -1.01
N THR A 180 1.10 4.83 -1.25
CA THR A 180 0.81 5.68 -2.43
C THR A 180 0.25 7.05 -2.06
N SER A 181 0.05 7.35 -0.78
CA SER A 181 -0.64 8.58 -0.33
C SER A 181 0.13 9.87 -0.60
N ALA A 182 1.46 9.79 -0.71
CA ALA A 182 2.35 10.93 -0.95
C ALA A 182 2.65 11.17 -2.45
N LEU A 183 2.06 10.37 -3.35
CA LEU A 183 2.28 10.43 -4.79
C LEU A 183 1.16 11.19 -5.49
N ASP A 184 1.48 11.82 -6.62
CA ASP A 184 0.45 12.36 -7.50
C ASP A 184 -0.43 11.25 -8.10
N VAL A 185 -1.64 11.62 -8.57
CA VAL A 185 -2.66 10.67 -9.00
C VAL A 185 -2.18 9.75 -10.12
N SER A 186 -1.38 10.28 -11.06
CA SER A 186 -0.92 9.49 -12.21
C SER A 186 0.12 8.46 -11.81
N ILE A 187 1.07 8.83 -10.94
CA ILE A 187 2.08 7.94 -10.40
C ILE A 187 1.43 6.92 -9.45
N GLN A 188 0.47 7.35 -8.63
CA GLN A 188 -0.30 6.46 -7.78
C GLN A 188 -0.96 5.34 -8.61
N GLN A 189 -1.64 5.69 -9.71
CA GLN A 189 -2.28 4.72 -10.58
C GLN A 189 -1.27 3.69 -11.15
N GLN A 190 -0.12 4.16 -11.62
CA GLN A 190 0.95 3.27 -12.12
C GLN A 190 1.49 2.32 -11.05
N ILE A 191 1.58 2.76 -9.79
CA ILE A 191 2.00 1.88 -8.68
C ILE A 191 0.92 0.85 -8.37
N LEU A 192 -0.37 1.22 -8.38
CA LEU A 192 -1.47 0.27 -8.16
C LEU A 192 -1.50 -0.81 -9.23
N GLU A 193 -1.33 -0.45 -10.51
CA GLU A 193 -1.24 -1.39 -11.63
C GLU A 193 -0.06 -2.34 -11.45
N LEU A 194 1.12 -1.81 -11.11
CA LEU A 194 2.30 -2.62 -10.81
C LEU A 194 2.03 -3.64 -9.69
N LEU A 195 1.35 -3.24 -8.61
CA LEU A 195 1.03 -4.15 -7.50
C LEU A 195 0.08 -5.28 -7.93
N VAL A 196 -0.92 -4.97 -8.76
CA VAL A 196 -1.85 -5.96 -9.31
C VAL A 196 -1.11 -6.94 -10.22
N GLU A 197 -0.21 -6.47 -11.10
CA GLU A 197 0.60 -7.31 -11.97
C GLU A 197 1.54 -8.21 -11.17
N LEU A 198 2.28 -7.65 -10.23
CA LEU A 198 3.18 -8.41 -9.36
C LEU A 198 2.44 -9.53 -8.59
N ARG A 199 1.25 -9.24 -8.08
CA ARG A 199 0.41 -10.24 -7.40
C ARG A 199 0.02 -11.37 -8.35
N LYS A 200 -0.43 -11.06 -9.56
CA LYS A 200 -0.81 -12.06 -10.58
C LYS A 200 0.37 -12.96 -10.98
N GLU A 201 1.56 -12.37 -11.12
CA GLU A 201 2.76 -13.11 -11.53
C GLU A 201 3.31 -14.02 -10.43
N THR A 202 3.25 -13.58 -9.17
CA THR A 202 3.98 -14.21 -8.06
C THR A 202 3.09 -14.97 -7.10
N GLY A 203 1.79 -14.71 -7.08
CA GLY A 203 0.86 -15.25 -6.09
C GLY A 203 1.09 -14.69 -4.67
N ILE A 204 1.85 -13.61 -4.51
CA ILE A 204 2.08 -12.97 -3.21
C ILE A 204 0.76 -12.46 -2.65
N SER A 205 0.49 -12.78 -1.37
CA SER A 205 -0.63 -12.19 -0.63
C SER A 205 -0.26 -10.77 -0.17
N SER A 206 -1.23 -9.88 -0.07
CA SER A 206 -0.95 -8.51 0.37
C SER A 206 -2.01 -7.94 1.30
N ILE A 207 -1.57 -7.03 2.19
CA ILE A 207 -2.45 -6.15 2.95
C ILE A 207 -2.19 -4.73 2.46
N PHE A 208 -3.21 -4.08 1.91
CA PHE A 208 -3.11 -2.73 1.38
C PHE A 208 -3.88 -1.75 2.27
N ILE A 209 -3.14 -0.90 2.98
CA ILE A 209 -3.69 0.10 3.91
C ILE A 209 -3.72 1.46 3.23
N SER A 210 -4.88 2.09 3.23
CA SER A 210 -5.06 3.49 2.82
C SER A 210 -6.24 4.13 3.55
N HIS A 211 -6.25 5.44 3.61
CA HIS A 211 -7.44 6.22 4.01
C HIS A 211 -8.37 6.47 2.82
N ASP A 212 -7.92 6.23 1.59
CA ASP A 212 -8.74 6.40 0.37
C ASP A 212 -9.38 5.06 -0.03
N LEU A 213 -10.69 4.95 0.24
CA LEU A 213 -11.49 3.77 -0.09
C LEU A 213 -11.50 3.48 -1.60
N ALA A 214 -11.47 4.52 -2.44
CA ALA A 214 -11.50 4.35 -3.89
C ALA A 214 -10.21 3.72 -4.42
N VAL A 215 -9.08 4.02 -3.79
CA VAL A 215 -7.78 3.42 -4.08
C VAL A 215 -7.75 1.96 -3.63
N VAL A 216 -8.20 1.70 -2.41
CA VAL A 216 -8.24 0.32 -1.86
C VAL A 216 -9.13 -0.58 -2.71
N GLN A 217 -10.28 -0.09 -3.15
CA GLN A 217 -11.23 -0.85 -3.96
C GLN A 217 -10.64 -1.32 -5.31
N GLN A 218 -9.65 -0.61 -5.85
CA GLN A 218 -9.03 -0.96 -7.13
C GLN A 218 -8.10 -2.17 -7.06
N VAL A 219 -7.50 -2.43 -5.89
CA VAL A 219 -6.45 -3.45 -5.75
C VAL A 219 -6.85 -4.63 -4.87
N SER A 220 -7.92 -4.47 -4.08
CA SER A 220 -8.29 -5.43 -3.04
C SER A 220 -9.42 -6.34 -3.46
N ASP A 221 -9.35 -7.60 -3.03
CA ASP A 221 -10.43 -8.59 -3.19
C ASP A 221 -11.48 -8.42 -2.09
N ARG A 222 -11.03 -8.25 -0.84
CA ARG A 222 -11.85 -7.94 0.33
C ARG A 222 -11.35 -6.68 1.01
N ILE A 223 -12.26 -5.99 1.69
CA ILE A 223 -11.96 -4.74 2.40
C ILE A 223 -12.40 -4.89 3.87
N ALA A 224 -11.46 -4.71 4.78
CA ALA A 224 -11.70 -4.59 6.21
C ALA A 224 -11.79 -3.10 6.59
N VAL A 225 -12.88 -2.72 7.24
CA VAL A 225 -13.11 -1.35 7.71
C VAL A 225 -12.70 -1.26 9.18
N MET A 226 -11.74 -0.39 9.49
CA MET A 226 -11.27 -0.15 10.86
C MET A 226 -11.83 1.16 11.43
N TYR A 227 -12.37 1.09 12.62
CA TYR A 227 -12.88 2.23 13.36
C TYR A 227 -12.52 2.12 14.84
N GLN A 228 -11.89 3.15 15.41
CA GLN A 228 -11.52 3.24 16.85
C GLN A 228 -10.80 2.00 17.42
N GLY A 229 -9.91 1.39 16.63
CA GLY A 229 -9.12 0.24 17.02
C GLY A 229 -9.77 -1.12 16.76
N GLU A 230 -10.95 -1.16 16.19
CA GLU A 230 -11.71 -2.37 15.89
C GLU A 230 -11.87 -2.57 14.38
N VAL A 231 -11.97 -3.83 13.93
CA VAL A 231 -12.46 -4.16 12.60
C VAL A 231 -13.99 -4.29 12.72
N VAL A 232 -14.70 -3.29 12.18
CA VAL A 232 -16.15 -3.19 12.32
C VAL A 232 -16.91 -3.95 11.22
N GLU A 233 -16.25 -4.16 10.09
CA GLU A 233 -16.84 -4.86 8.95
C GLU A 233 -15.75 -5.39 8.01
N VAL A 234 -16.01 -6.54 7.37
CA VAL A 234 -15.21 -7.08 6.27
C VAL A 234 -16.16 -7.42 5.13
N VAL A 235 -15.91 -6.87 3.94
CA VAL A 235 -16.80 -7.04 2.78
C VAL A 235 -15.98 -7.39 1.54
N GLU A 236 -16.59 -8.08 0.58
CA GLU A 236 -16.05 -8.25 -0.76
C GLU A 236 -15.92 -6.88 -1.45
N SER A 237 -14.80 -6.59 -2.07
CA SER A 237 -14.55 -5.28 -2.70
C SER A 237 -15.61 -4.95 -3.77
N SER A 238 -16.02 -5.94 -4.56
CA SER A 238 -17.05 -5.82 -5.58
C SER A 238 -18.46 -5.55 -5.03
N GLN A 239 -18.71 -5.91 -3.78
CA GLN A 239 -20.02 -5.79 -3.11
C GLN A 239 -20.06 -4.65 -2.08
N LEU A 240 -19.00 -3.87 -1.96
CA LEU A 240 -18.90 -2.82 -0.95
C LEU A 240 -20.11 -1.88 -0.94
N THR A 241 -20.58 -1.47 -2.13
CA THR A 241 -21.71 -0.53 -2.27
C THR A 241 -23.06 -1.15 -1.86
N SER A 242 -23.24 -2.45 -2.06
CA SER A 242 -24.52 -3.14 -1.81
C SER A 242 -24.57 -3.83 -0.45
N SER A 243 -23.42 -4.18 0.13
CA SER A 243 -23.33 -5.05 1.31
C SER A 243 -22.86 -4.33 2.57
N ALA A 244 -22.54 -3.03 2.48
CA ALA A 244 -22.13 -2.24 3.65
C ALA A 244 -23.28 -2.07 4.66
N ASN A 245 -23.16 -2.74 5.81
CA ASN A 245 -24.19 -2.74 6.87
C ASN A 245 -23.83 -1.81 8.02
N HIS A 246 -22.53 -1.70 8.36
CA HIS A 246 -22.12 -0.88 9.49
C HIS A 246 -22.30 0.62 9.19
N PRO A 247 -22.88 1.43 10.12
CA PRO A 247 -23.13 2.85 9.89
C PRO A 247 -21.89 3.64 9.49
N TYR A 248 -20.74 3.32 10.09
CA TYR A 248 -19.46 3.96 9.77
C TYR A 248 -19.01 3.63 8.33
N THR A 249 -19.15 2.38 7.89
CA THR A 249 -18.82 1.99 6.49
C THR A 249 -19.67 2.78 5.50
N ARG A 250 -20.95 2.93 5.77
CA ARG A 250 -21.86 3.74 4.93
C ARG A 250 -21.47 5.22 4.91
N SER A 251 -21.10 5.79 6.04
CA SER A 251 -20.64 7.17 6.14
C SER A 251 -19.33 7.36 5.34
N LEU A 252 -18.38 6.43 5.46
CA LEU A 252 -17.13 6.45 4.71
C LEU A 252 -17.36 6.40 3.19
N MET A 253 -18.29 5.56 2.74
CA MET A 253 -18.68 5.47 1.32
C MET A 253 -19.36 6.75 0.82
N ALA A 254 -20.26 7.32 1.59
CA ALA A 254 -20.95 8.55 1.23
C ALA A 254 -19.94 9.71 1.01
N SER A 255 -18.90 9.80 1.83
CA SER A 255 -17.83 10.79 1.67
C SER A 255 -17.05 10.62 0.36
N VAL A 256 -16.77 9.38 -0.05
CA VAL A 256 -16.07 9.08 -1.31
C VAL A 256 -16.93 9.40 -2.52
N LEU A 257 -18.21 9.07 -2.49
CA LEU A 257 -19.15 9.36 -3.58
C LEU A 257 -19.30 10.87 -3.79
N SER A 258 -19.46 11.66 -2.70
CA SER A 258 -19.55 13.11 -2.78
C SER A 258 -18.29 13.77 -3.35
N VAL A 259 -17.10 13.26 -3.02
CA VAL A 259 -15.83 13.76 -3.59
C VAL A 259 -15.70 13.40 -5.08
N ARG A 260 -16.13 12.20 -5.50
CA ARG A 260 -16.16 11.84 -6.92
C ARG A 260 -17.10 12.71 -7.73
N GLU A 261 -18.31 12.95 -7.25
CA GLU A 261 -19.27 13.85 -7.91
C GLU A 261 -18.74 15.28 -8.03
N MET A 262 -18.11 15.81 -6.98
CA MET A 262 -17.46 17.13 -7.03
C MET A 262 -16.31 17.17 -8.04
N LYS A 263 -15.44 16.14 -8.08
CA LYS A 263 -14.35 16.05 -9.06
C LYS A 263 -14.88 15.98 -10.50
N HIS A 264 -15.93 15.21 -10.75
CA HIS A 264 -16.57 15.17 -12.08
C HIS A 264 -17.15 16.51 -12.49
N LYS A 265 -17.84 17.21 -11.58
CA LYS A 265 -18.35 18.56 -11.85
C LYS A 265 -17.25 19.57 -12.16
N VAL A 266 -16.17 19.56 -11.38
CA VAL A 266 -15.02 20.46 -11.61
C VAL A 266 -14.30 20.14 -12.93
N GLN A 267 -14.18 18.86 -13.30
CA GLN A 267 -13.59 18.48 -14.59
C GLN A 267 -14.48 18.88 -15.76
N ALA A 268 -15.80 18.69 -15.66
CA ALA A 268 -16.75 19.13 -16.69
C ALA A 268 -16.69 20.65 -16.89
N GLN A 269 -16.67 21.42 -15.79
CA GLN A 269 -16.54 22.89 -15.86
C GLN A 269 -15.22 23.37 -16.46
N LYS A 270 -14.11 22.65 -16.19
CA LYS A 270 -12.82 22.97 -16.83
C LYS A 270 -12.82 22.68 -18.32
N GLN A 271 -13.42 21.58 -18.76
CA GLN A 271 -13.53 21.23 -20.16
C GLN A 271 -14.44 22.22 -20.91
N GLU A 272 -15.56 22.64 -20.31
CA GLU A 272 -16.42 23.68 -20.87
C GLU A 272 -15.68 25.01 -21.00
N ALA A 273 -14.91 25.43 -19.98
CA ALA A 273 -14.14 26.67 -20.04
C ALA A 273 -12.99 26.63 -21.07
N GLU A 274 -12.33 25.48 -21.24
CA GLU A 274 -11.30 25.27 -22.26
C GLU A 274 -11.91 25.35 -23.68
N GLN A 275 -13.07 24.74 -23.89
CA GLN A 275 -13.79 24.79 -25.17
C GLN A 275 -14.29 26.21 -25.50
N GLU A 276 -14.77 26.98 -24.50
CA GLU A 276 -15.16 28.36 -24.68
C GLU A 276 -13.96 29.24 -25.08
N GLN A 277 -12.79 29.02 -24.45
CA GLN A 277 -11.58 29.77 -24.80
C GLN A 277 -11.05 29.41 -26.19
N GLU A 278 -11.10 28.16 -26.61
CA GLU A 278 -10.74 27.76 -27.98
C GLU A 278 -11.68 28.39 -29.01
N GLN A 279 -12.99 28.38 -28.77
CA GLN A 279 -13.97 29.04 -29.66
C GLN A 279 -13.80 30.57 -29.72
N GLU A 280 -13.39 31.18 -28.63
CA GLU A 280 -13.16 32.65 -28.61
C GLU A 280 -11.87 32.99 -29.35
N GLN A 281 -10.80 32.16 -29.24
CA GLN A 281 -9.58 32.31 -30.02
C GLN A 281 -9.82 32.13 -31.53
N GLU A 282 -10.59 31.13 -31.92
CA GLU A 282 -10.92 30.85 -33.32
C GLU A 282 -11.74 32.03 -33.94
N LYS A 283 -12.66 32.63 -33.18
CA LYS A 283 -13.41 33.82 -33.61
C LYS A 283 -12.49 35.05 -33.78
N VAL A 284 -11.50 35.22 -32.91
CA VAL A 284 -10.54 36.32 -33.02
C VAL A 284 -9.62 36.14 -34.23
N GLU A 285 -9.17 34.92 -34.53
CA GLU A 285 -8.36 34.64 -35.73
C GLU A 285 -9.14 34.88 -37.01
N VAL A 286 -10.39 34.43 -37.12
CA VAL A 286 -11.26 34.68 -38.29
C VAL A 286 -11.51 36.17 -38.48
N LEU A 287 -11.69 36.96 -37.43
CA LEU A 287 -11.85 38.41 -37.51
C LEU A 287 -10.57 39.12 -37.96
N GLN A 288 -9.40 38.65 -37.54
CA GLN A 288 -8.10 39.19 -37.98
C GLN A 288 -7.81 38.91 -39.45
N GLU A 289 -8.15 37.71 -39.94
CA GLU A 289 -8.02 37.36 -41.35
C GLU A 289 -8.97 38.20 -42.27
N SER A 290 -10.20 38.48 -41.77
CA SER A 290 -11.17 39.28 -42.51
C SER A 290 -10.81 40.76 -42.58
N LEU A 291 -9.95 41.28 -41.72
CA LEU A 291 -9.46 42.68 -41.68
C LEU A 291 -8.15 42.87 -42.48
N SER A 292 -7.51 41.80 -42.89
CA SER A 292 -6.19 41.82 -43.60
C SER A 292 -6.33 41.62 -45.10
N GLY A 293 -7.53 41.31 -45.63
CA GLY A 293 -7.83 41.15 -47.05
C GLY A 293 -8.64 42.29 -47.60
#